data_ca4a4dd8f3ff728dfa1b4174d755bfad
#
_entry.id   ca4a4dd8f3ff728dfa1b4174d755bfad
#
_cell.length_a   1.000
_cell.length_b   1.000
_cell.length_c   1.000
_cell.angle_alpha   90.00
_cell.angle_beta   90.00
_cell.angle_gamma   90.00
#
_symmetry.space_group_name_H-M   'P 1'
#
loop_
_entity.id
_entity.type
_entity.pdbx_description
1 polymer ?
#
loop_
_entity_poly.entity_id
_entity_poly.type
_entity_poly.pdbx_seq_one_letter_code
_entity_poly.pdbx_strand_id
1 'polypeptide(L)'
;MSSLVATEEERQLAYFREHGSALLQDYAEWELAAQQRLVYQNDDWLIVVPYWAAWPFETLILPRTGIGHFGALTDTALAALAEALAILTRAYDALFDCRFPYSMGWHNAPTTEPAPHWRLHAHFYPPLLRSATVKKHMVGYEMLGEPQRDVSAEDAAAQLRTLADQVVIDSSERG
;
A
#
# COMPACT_ATOMS: atom_id res chain seq x y z
N MET A 1 -12.06 -6.32 -17.42
CA MET A 1 -11.63 -5.98 -16.05
C MET A 1 -10.92 -7.19 -15.49
N SER A 2 -9.79 -7.04 -14.79
CA SER A 2 -9.13 -8.18 -14.13
C SER A 2 -10.00 -8.70 -12.97
N SER A 3 -9.85 -9.96 -12.59
CA SER A 3 -10.63 -10.55 -11.49
C SER A 3 -10.41 -9.82 -10.15
N LEU A 4 -9.18 -9.35 -9.90
CA LEU A 4 -8.85 -8.58 -8.70
C LEU A 4 -9.65 -7.27 -8.65
N VAL A 5 -9.59 -6.45 -9.70
CA VAL A 5 -10.32 -5.17 -9.76
C VAL A 5 -11.84 -5.38 -9.67
N ALA A 6 -12.36 -6.46 -10.26
CA ALA A 6 -13.79 -6.76 -10.15
C ALA A 6 -14.20 -7.11 -8.70
N THR A 7 -13.37 -7.86 -7.99
CA THR A 7 -13.61 -8.18 -6.58
C THR A 7 -13.50 -6.93 -5.69
N GLU A 8 -12.52 -6.07 -5.92
CA GLU A 8 -12.39 -4.80 -5.21
C GLU A 8 -13.61 -3.89 -5.44
N GLU A 9 -14.04 -3.75 -6.69
CA GLU A 9 -15.23 -2.98 -7.05
C GLU A 9 -16.47 -3.49 -6.30
N GLU A 10 -16.72 -4.79 -6.34
CA GLU A 10 -17.85 -5.40 -5.63
C GLU A 10 -17.80 -5.12 -4.13
N ARG A 11 -16.64 -5.29 -3.50
CA ARG A 11 -16.47 -5.12 -2.04
C ARG A 11 -16.57 -3.65 -1.63
N GLN A 12 -15.93 -2.75 -2.35
CA GLN A 12 -16.00 -1.32 -2.07
C GLN A 12 -17.42 -0.77 -2.27
N LEU A 13 -18.12 -1.22 -3.32
CA LEU A 13 -19.50 -0.83 -3.58
C LEU A 13 -20.46 -1.38 -2.52
N ALA A 14 -20.29 -2.63 -2.08
CA ALA A 14 -21.09 -3.22 -1.00
C ALA A 14 -20.91 -2.42 0.30
N TYR A 15 -19.67 -2.11 0.67
CA TYR A 15 -19.36 -1.30 1.84
C TYR A 15 -20.00 0.08 1.76
N PHE A 16 -19.87 0.75 0.62
CA PHE A 16 -20.46 2.08 0.42
C PHE A 16 -21.98 2.10 0.55
N ARG A 17 -22.66 1.05 0.06
CA ARG A 17 -24.12 0.91 0.21
C ARG A 17 -24.55 0.71 1.66
N GLU A 18 -23.73 0.06 2.46
CA GLU A 18 -24.00 -0.23 3.86
C GLU A 18 -23.67 0.96 4.76
N HIS A 19 -22.53 1.62 4.53
CA HIS A 19 -21.97 2.63 5.45
C HIS A 19 -22.12 4.07 4.95
N GLY A 20 -22.39 4.30 3.66
CA GLY A 20 -22.48 5.64 3.05
C GLY A 20 -21.13 6.34 2.83
N SER A 21 -20.03 5.67 3.13
CA SER A 21 -18.65 6.14 2.98
C SER A 21 -17.80 5.15 2.17
N ALA A 22 -16.69 5.60 1.61
CA ALA A 22 -15.81 4.72 0.85
C ALA A 22 -14.90 3.91 1.79
N LEU A 23 -14.85 2.59 1.58
CA LEU A 23 -14.08 1.65 2.41
C LEU A 23 -12.63 2.09 2.61
N LEU A 24 -11.92 2.43 1.54
CA LEU A 24 -10.51 2.82 1.64
C LEU A 24 -10.31 4.22 2.26
N GLN A 25 -11.34 5.08 2.26
CA GLN A 25 -11.31 6.34 2.99
C GLN A 25 -11.39 6.08 4.50
N ASP A 26 -12.39 5.33 4.94
CA ASP A 26 -12.57 5.01 6.35
C ASP A 26 -11.38 4.22 6.90
N TYR A 27 -10.83 3.31 6.08
CA TYR A 27 -9.64 2.55 6.42
C TYR A 27 -8.41 3.46 6.59
N ALA A 28 -8.21 4.43 5.69
CA ALA A 28 -7.11 5.39 5.79
C ALA A 28 -7.21 6.24 7.07
N GLU A 29 -8.42 6.71 7.40
CA GLU A 29 -8.68 7.48 8.62
C GLU A 29 -8.43 6.64 9.88
N TRP A 30 -8.85 5.38 9.86
CA TRP A 30 -8.60 4.46 10.96
C TRP A 30 -7.11 4.18 11.17
N GLU A 31 -6.34 3.92 10.09
CA GLU A 31 -4.89 3.69 10.20
C GLU A 31 -4.12 4.94 10.64
N LEU A 32 -4.56 6.12 10.21
CA LEU A 32 -4.00 7.39 10.68
C LEU A 32 -4.21 7.59 12.18
N ALA A 33 -5.36 7.18 12.71
CA ALA A 33 -5.65 7.28 14.15
C ALA A 33 -4.93 6.18 14.96
N ALA A 34 -4.93 4.96 14.47
CA ALA A 34 -4.38 3.80 15.18
C ALA A 34 -2.85 3.72 15.10
N GLN A 35 -2.23 4.21 14.02
CA GLN A 35 -0.79 4.19 13.76
C GLN A 35 -0.14 2.79 13.82
N GLN A 36 -0.95 1.73 13.70
CA GLN A 36 -0.45 0.35 13.89
C GLN A 36 0.29 -0.16 12.65
N ARG A 37 -0.31 0.02 11.48
CA ARG A 37 0.21 -0.50 10.20
C ARG A 37 0.67 0.61 9.26
N LEU A 38 0.84 1.81 9.79
CA LEU A 38 1.39 2.94 9.09
C LEU A 38 2.89 2.74 8.84
N VAL A 39 3.32 2.89 7.60
CA VAL A 39 4.72 2.88 7.17
C VAL A 39 5.26 4.31 7.02
N TYR A 40 4.55 5.14 6.27
CA TYR A 40 4.91 6.53 5.99
C TYR A 40 3.66 7.37 5.71
N GLN A 41 3.74 8.66 6.00
CA GLN A 41 2.73 9.64 5.62
C GLN A 41 3.37 11.00 5.33
N ASN A 42 2.77 11.73 4.41
CA ASN A 42 2.95 13.16 4.24
C ASN A 42 1.57 13.86 4.19
N ASP A 43 1.52 15.10 3.74
CA ASP A 43 0.27 15.87 3.73
C ASP A 43 -0.81 15.27 2.82
N ASP A 44 -0.42 14.63 1.72
CA ASP A 44 -1.33 14.12 0.70
C ASP A 44 -1.46 12.59 0.66
N TRP A 45 -0.47 11.84 1.15
CA TRP A 45 -0.39 10.40 0.95
C TRP A 45 -0.14 9.61 2.23
N LEU A 46 -0.60 8.38 2.21
CA LEU A 46 -0.48 7.39 3.26
C LEU A 46 0.07 6.08 2.67
N ILE A 47 1.07 5.50 3.30
CA ILE A 47 1.58 4.16 3.00
C ILE A 47 1.34 3.27 4.20
N VAL A 48 0.65 2.16 4.01
CA VAL A 48 0.34 1.20 5.07
C VAL A 48 0.69 -0.22 4.62
N VAL A 49 0.96 -1.11 5.57
CA VAL A 49 0.80 -2.55 5.35
C VAL A 49 -0.65 -2.88 5.63
N PRO A 50 -1.48 -3.24 4.63
CA PRO A 50 -2.91 -3.37 4.86
C PRO A 50 -3.20 -4.53 5.84
N TYR A 51 -4.26 -4.38 6.65
CA TYR A 51 -4.68 -5.40 7.61
C TYR A 51 -4.86 -6.79 6.97
N TRP A 52 -5.32 -6.80 5.72
CA TRP A 52 -5.52 -8.03 4.93
C TRP A 52 -4.28 -8.46 4.13
N ALA A 53 -3.11 -7.84 4.35
CA ALA A 53 -1.89 -8.22 3.65
C ALA A 53 -1.63 -9.72 3.77
N ALA A 54 -1.47 -10.37 2.63
CA ALA A 54 -1.16 -11.79 2.54
C ALA A 54 0.33 -12.02 2.28
N TRP A 55 0.99 -11.06 1.62
CA TRP A 55 2.39 -11.13 1.25
C TRP A 55 3.26 -10.43 2.29
N PRO A 56 4.41 -11.00 2.68
CA PRO A 56 5.36 -10.28 3.52
C PRO A 56 5.72 -8.92 2.91
N PHE A 57 5.58 -7.86 3.71
CA PHE A 57 5.88 -6.49 3.29
C PHE A 57 5.04 -5.95 2.12
N GLU A 58 3.90 -6.55 1.83
CA GLU A 58 2.89 -5.94 0.95
C GLU A 58 2.51 -4.56 1.48
N THR A 59 2.45 -3.55 0.60
CA THR A 59 2.01 -2.22 1.00
C THR A 59 0.92 -1.68 0.09
N LEU A 60 0.11 -0.82 0.65
CA LEU A 60 -0.95 -0.07 0.00
C LEU A 60 -0.64 1.42 0.10
N ILE A 61 -0.69 2.13 -1.03
CA ILE A 61 -0.57 3.59 -1.08
C ILE A 61 -1.95 4.18 -1.33
N LEU A 62 -2.33 5.13 -0.49
CA LEU A 62 -3.64 5.80 -0.51
C LEU A 62 -3.46 7.31 -0.46
N PRO A 63 -4.23 8.11 -1.23
CA PRO A 63 -4.37 9.53 -0.96
C PRO A 63 -5.14 9.73 0.36
N ARG A 64 -4.74 10.71 1.13
CA ARG A 64 -5.42 11.08 2.39
C ARG A 64 -6.80 11.72 2.14
N THR A 65 -7.02 12.25 0.96
CA THR A 65 -8.29 12.84 0.54
C THR A 65 -9.04 11.95 -0.44
N GLY A 66 -10.36 12.17 -0.58
CA GLY A 66 -11.26 11.36 -1.37
C GLY A 66 -11.04 11.40 -2.90
N ILE A 67 -9.82 11.17 -3.39
CA ILE A 67 -9.46 11.20 -4.81
C ILE A 67 -9.62 9.81 -5.42
N GLY A 68 -10.35 9.71 -6.54
CA GLY A 68 -10.57 8.46 -7.26
C GLY A 68 -9.68 8.27 -8.50
N HIS A 69 -9.09 9.34 -9.06
CA HIS A 69 -8.37 9.31 -10.33
C HIS A 69 -7.09 10.13 -10.29
N PHE A 70 -6.08 9.73 -11.06
CA PHE A 70 -4.88 10.53 -11.28
C PHE A 70 -5.18 11.93 -11.82
N GLY A 71 -6.15 12.06 -12.71
CA GLY A 71 -6.53 13.35 -13.29
C GLY A 71 -7.12 14.37 -12.31
N ALA A 72 -7.42 13.96 -11.08
CA ALA A 72 -7.88 14.84 -10.00
C ALA A 72 -6.75 15.28 -9.07
N LEU A 73 -5.52 14.76 -9.25
CA LEU A 73 -4.36 15.13 -8.46
C LEU A 73 -3.85 16.52 -8.86
N THR A 74 -3.47 17.31 -7.86
CA THR A 74 -2.75 18.57 -8.05
C THR A 74 -1.26 18.29 -8.28
N ASP A 75 -0.53 19.27 -8.82
CA ASP A 75 0.94 19.16 -8.97
C ASP A 75 1.62 18.97 -7.59
N THR A 76 1.09 19.58 -6.54
CA THR A 76 1.58 19.38 -5.17
C THR A 76 1.40 17.93 -4.72
N ALA A 77 0.21 17.36 -4.92
CA ALA A 77 -0.07 15.98 -4.57
C ALA A 77 0.77 14.98 -5.40
N LEU A 78 1.07 15.31 -6.67
CA LEU A 78 1.99 14.52 -7.50
C LEU A 78 3.43 14.58 -6.99
N ALA A 79 3.91 15.75 -6.57
CA ALA A 79 5.23 15.89 -5.96
C ALA A 79 5.32 15.10 -4.64
N ALA A 80 4.30 15.21 -3.78
CA ALA A 80 4.21 14.44 -2.54
C ALA A 80 4.12 12.92 -2.78
N LEU A 81 3.48 12.47 -3.89
CA LEU A 81 3.50 11.08 -4.30
C LEU A 81 4.89 10.60 -4.69
N ALA A 82 5.61 11.42 -5.47
CA ALA A 82 6.97 11.08 -5.88
C ALA A 82 7.91 10.92 -4.67
N GLU A 83 7.77 11.78 -3.66
CA GLU A 83 8.47 11.66 -2.38
C GLU A 83 8.11 10.36 -1.67
N ALA A 84 6.82 10.06 -1.49
CA ALA A 84 6.34 8.85 -0.83
C ALA A 84 6.85 7.58 -1.52
N LEU A 85 6.84 7.53 -2.85
CA LEU A 85 7.37 6.43 -3.64
C LEU A 85 8.90 6.28 -3.48
N ALA A 86 9.63 7.39 -3.45
CA ALA A 86 11.08 7.37 -3.25
C ALA A 86 11.44 6.84 -1.85
N ILE A 87 10.71 7.22 -0.82
CA ILE A 87 10.90 6.73 0.55
C ILE A 87 10.59 5.24 0.63
N LEU A 88 9.44 4.79 0.11
CA LEU A 88 9.05 3.37 0.14
C LEU A 88 10.07 2.48 -0.58
N THR A 89 10.47 2.87 -1.79
CA THR A 89 11.40 2.04 -2.58
C THR A 89 12.78 1.96 -1.94
N ARG A 90 13.27 3.03 -1.32
CA ARG A 90 14.52 3.01 -0.54
C ARG A 90 14.39 2.18 0.74
N ALA A 91 13.25 2.24 1.42
CA ALA A 91 12.99 1.40 2.58
C ALA A 91 12.98 -0.09 2.19
N TYR A 92 12.41 -0.44 1.04
CA TYR A 92 12.48 -1.80 0.50
C TYR A 92 13.91 -2.23 0.18
N ASP A 93 14.72 -1.38 -0.44
CA ASP A 93 16.12 -1.70 -0.74
C ASP A 93 16.95 -1.90 0.54
N ALA A 94 16.67 -1.12 1.59
CA ALA A 94 17.34 -1.23 2.88
C ALA A 94 16.88 -2.46 3.68
N LEU A 95 15.68 -3.00 3.44
CA LEU A 95 15.11 -4.10 4.21
C LEU A 95 15.99 -5.36 4.21
N PHE A 96 16.65 -5.65 3.09
CA PHE A 96 17.56 -6.79 2.95
C PHE A 96 18.93 -6.39 2.35
N ASP A 97 19.29 -5.12 2.41
CA ASP A 97 20.51 -4.56 1.85
C ASP A 97 20.75 -4.99 0.38
N CYS A 98 19.68 -4.91 -0.41
CA CYS A 98 19.71 -5.24 -1.84
C CYS A 98 18.60 -4.50 -2.59
N ARG A 99 18.75 -4.39 -3.91
CA ARG A 99 17.62 -3.95 -4.74
C ARG A 99 16.45 -4.91 -4.57
N PHE A 100 15.41 -4.42 -3.91
CA PHE A 100 14.26 -5.24 -3.56
C PHE A 100 13.27 -5.30 -4.73
N PRO A 101 13.06 -6.48 -5.33
CA PRO A 101 12.12 -6.61 -6.43
C PRO A 101 10.68 -6.51 -5.92
N TYR A 102 9.81 -5.85 -6.66
CA TYR A 102 8.37 -5.78 -6.39
C TYR A 102 7.58 -5.71 -7.70
N SER A 103 6.33 -6.11 -7.62
CA SER A 103 5.31 -5.77 -8.62
C SER A 103 4.41 -4.70 -8.03
N MET A 104 4.02 -3.71 -8.83
CA MET A 104 3.09 -2.69 -8.37
C MET A 104 2.04 -2.40 -9.45
N GLY A 105 0.89 -1.93 -9.01
CA GLY A 105 -0.19 -1.51 -9.90
C GLY A 105 -1.05 -0.43 -9.27
N TRP A 106 -1.52 0.49 -10.11
CA TRP A 106 -2.48 1.52 -9.73
C TRP A 106 -3.89 1.12 -10.12
N HIS A 107 -4.82 1.36 -9.22
CA HIS A 107 -6.25 1.18 -9.44
C HIS A 107 -6.95 2.55 -9.43
N ASN A 108 -7.28 3.03 -10.64
CA ASN A 108 -8.15 4.20 -10.82
C ASN A 108 -9.62 3.79 -10.70
N ALA A 109 -10.48 4.74 -10.33
CA ALA A 109 -11.91 4.55 -10.42
C ALA A 109 -12.35 4.21 -11.87
N PRO A 110 -13.41 3.42 -12.03
CA PRO A 110 -13.99 3.17 -13.34
C PRO A 110 -14.30 4.48 -14.09
N THR A 111 -13.98 4.54 -15.38
CA THR A 111 -14.10 5.77 -16.18
C THR A 111 -15.51 6.02 -16.71
N THR A 112 -16.41 5.04 -16.62
CA THR A 112 -17.72 5.04 -17.28
C THR A 112 -18.82 5.69 -16.46
N GLU A 113 -18.68 5.76 -15.13
CA GLU A 113 -19.71 6.30 -14.23
C GLU A 113 -19.07 6.94 -12.98
N PRO A 114 -19.78 7.84 -12.26
CA PRO A 114 -19.35 8.32 -10.96
C PRO A 114 -19.16 7.15 -9.98
N ALA A 115 -17.98 7.07 -9.38
CA ALA A 115 -17.65 6.00 -8.45
C ALA A 115 -17.30 6.57 -7.04
N PRO A 116 -18.29 7.07 -6.29
CA PRO A 116 -18.06 7.69 -4.98
C PRO A 116 -17.53 6.71 -3.94
N HIS A 117 -17.72 5.41 -4.16
CA HIS A 117 -17.22 4.33 -3.32
C HIS A 117 -15.73 4.04 -3.56
N TRP A 118 -15.16 4.53 -4.67
CA TRP A 118 -13.80 4.20 -5.08
C TRP A 118 -12.79 5.25 -4.60
N ARG A 119 -11.58 4.77 -4.27
CA ARG A 119 -10.42 5.62 -4.03
C ARG A 119 -9.26 5.17 -4.91
N LEU A 120 -8.51 6.13 -5.44
CA LEU A 120 -7.23 5.87 -6.09
C LEU A 120 -6.31 5.17 -5.10
N HIS A 121 -5.70 4.07 -5.51
CA HIS A 121 -4.75 3.36 -4.65
C HIS A 121 -3.73 2.58 -5.49
N ALA A 122 -2.61 2.26 -4.88
CA ALA A 122 -1.62 1.37 -5.46
C ALA A 122 -1.28 0.25 -4.50
N HIS A 123 -1.13 -0.95 -5.07
CA HIS A 123 -0.59 -2.11 -4.37
C HIS A 123 0.87 -2.30 -4.74
N PHE A 124 1.68 -2.62 -3.74
CA PHE A 124 3.02 -3.16 -3.92
C PHE A 124 3.04 -4.58 -3.40
N TYR A 125 3.45 -5.49 -4.27
CA TYR A 125 3.59 -6.91 -3.96
C TYR A 125 5.07 -7.30 -4.09
N PRO A 126 5.82 -7.31 -2.98
CA PRO A 126 7.14 -7.88 -2.96
C PRO A 126 7.08 -9.38 -3.26
N PRO A 127 8.14 -9.99 -3.83
CA PRO A 127 8.20 -11.44 -3.92
C PRO A 127 8.27 -12.02 -2.50
N LEU A 128 7.87 -13.29 -2.36
CA LEU A 128 7.95 -14.01 -1.09
C LEU A 128 9.41 -14.26 -0.71
N LEU A 129 10.09 -13.22 -0.20
CA LEU A 129 11.45 -13.31 0.32
C LEU A 129 11.39 -13.35 1.85
N ARG A 130 12.00 -14.36 2.45
CA ARG A 130 12.26 -14.41 3.89
C ARG A 130 13.58 -13.72 4.25
N SER A 131 14.48 -13.63 3.29
CA SER A 131 15.78 -12.97 3.40
C SER A 131 16.32 -12.68 2.00
N ALA A 132 17.42 -11.92 1.89
CA ALA A 132 18.09 -11.67 0.61
C ALA A 132 18.53 -12.95 -0.11
N THR A 133 18.81 -14.01 0.63
CA THR A 133 19.34 -15.28 0.10
C THR A 133 18.31 -16.42 0.03
N VAL A 134 17.25 -16.35 0.83
CA VAL A 134 16.25 -17.42 0.90
C VAL A 134 14.96 -16.95 0.23
N LYS A 135 14.72 -17.44 -0.99
CA LYS A 135 13.47 -17.21 -1.71
C LYS A 135 12.42 -18.21 -1.23
N LYS A 136 11.24 -17.73 -0.87
CA LYS A 136 10.06 -18.55 -0.69
C LYS A 136 9.26 -18.56 -1.99
N HIS A 137 8.83 -19.71 -2.43
CA HIS A 137 7.90 -19.84 -3.55
C HIS A 137 6.52 -20.23 -3.04
N MET A 138 5.47 -19.83 -3.73
CA MET A 138 4.14 -20.38 -3.51
C MET A 138 4.19 -21.87 -3.84
N VAL A 139 3.85 -22.71 -2.86
CA VAL A 139 3.84 -24.16 -2.97
C VAL A 139 2.47 -24.71 -2.57
N GLY A 140 2.36 -26.01 -2.41
CA GLY A 140 1.10 -26.72 -2.28
C GLY A 140 0.08 -26.11 -1.31
N TYR A 141 0.50 -25.72 -0.11
CA TYR A 141 -0.43 -25.14 0.88
C TYR A 141 -1.01 -23.79 0.41
N GLU A 142 -0.15 -22.88 -0.02
CA GLU A 142 -0.57 -21.54 -0.48
C GLU A 142 -1.37 -21.61 -1.79
N MET A 143 -1.13 -22.60 -2.62
CA MET A 143 -1.87 -22.79 -3.88
C MET A 143 -3.23 -23.47 -3.69
N LEU A 144 -3.36 -24.33 -2.69
CA LEU A 144 -4.56 -25.16 -2.48
C LEU A 144 -5.36 -24.76 -1.23
N GLY A 145 -4.77 -24.03 -0.32
CA GLY A 145 -5.37 -23.56 0.92
C GLY A 145 -5.36 -22.05 1.00
N GLU A 146 -4.56 -21.50 1.91
CA GLU A 146 -4.51 -20.07 2.19
C GLU A 146 -3.07 -19.52 2.12
N PRO A 147 -2.89 -18.22 1.81
CA PRO A 147 -1.58 -17.59 1.92
C PRO A 147 -1.05 -17.68 3.35
N GLN A 148 0.19 -18.13 3.50
CA GLN A 148 0.85 -18.12 4.81
C GLN A 148 1.36 -16.72 5.12
N ARG A 149 0.93 -16.17 6.26
CA ARG A 149 1.45 -14.92 6.82
C ARG A 149 2.68 -15.23 7.66
N ASP A 150 3.86 -15.13 7.08
CA ASP A 150 5.12 -15.35 7.79
C ASP A 150 5.47 -14.19 8.75
N VAL A 151 4.94 -13.00 8.46
CA VAL A 151 5.13 -11.77 9.23
C VAL A 151 3.76 -11.13 9.41
N SER A 152 3.46 -10.63 10.61
CA SER A 152 2.24 -9.86 10.84
C SER A 152 2.27 -8.53 10.08
N ALA A 153 1.10 -7.98 9.75
CA ALA A 153 1.02 -6.68 9.09
C ALA A 153 1.63 -5.57 9.97
N GLU A 154 1.46 -5.68 11.28
CA GLU A 154 1.99 -4.76 12.28
C GLU A 154 3.52 -4.81 12.36
N ASP A 155 4.10 -6.02 12.40
CA ASP A 155 5.56 -6.20 12.44
C ASP A 155 6.22 -5.77 11.12
N ALA A 156 5.60 -6.08 9.98
CA ALA A 156 6.08 -5.64 8.68
C ALA A 156 6.04 -4.11 8.56
N ALA A 157 4.96 -3.48 9.02
CA ALA A 157 4.84 -2.02 9.03
C ALA A 157 5.85 -1.37 9.96
N ALA A 158 6.08 -1.93 11.15
CA ALA A 158 7.07 -1.41 12.10
C ALA A 158 8.49 -1.44 11.54
N GLN A 159 8.87 -2.54 10.86
CA GLN A 159 10.17 -2.66 10.21
C GLN A 159 10.31 -1.65 9.06
N LEU A 160 9.34 -1.58 8.17
CA LEU A 160 9.37 -0.64 7.04
C LEU A 160 9.36 0.83 7.51
N ARG A 161 8.60 1.16 8.57
CA ARG A 161 8.57 2.50 9.15
C ARG A 161 9.95 2.92 9.67
N THR A 162 10.61 2.05 10.42
CA THR A 162 11.96 2.32 10.91
C THR A 162 12.92 2.66 9.77
N LEU A 163 12.84 1.92 8.67
CA LEU A 163 13.67 2.17 7.49
C LEU A 163 13.26 3.43 6.73
N ALA A 164 11.96 3.71 6.63
CA ALA A 164 11.44 4.93 6.01
C ALA A 164 11.89 6.18 6.77
N ASP A 165 11.83 6.16 8.10
CA ASP A 165 12.30 7.25 8.97
C ASP A 165 13.80 7.51 8.76
N GLN A 166 14.60 6.46 8.64
CA GLN A 166 16.03 6.57 8.34
C GLN A 166 16.28 7.23 6.99
N VAL A 167 15.53 6.83 5.95
CA VAL A 167 15.61 7.43 4.61
C VAL A 167 15.27 8.92 4.64
N VAL A 168 14.29 9.33 5.44
CA VAL A 168 13.92 10.74 5.61
C VAL A 168 15.05 11.52 6.26
N ILE A 169 15.64 11.00 7.35
CA ILE A 169 16.77 11.62 8.05
C ILE A 169 17.96 11.80 7.11
N ASP A 170 18.39 10.73 6.43
CA ASP A 170 19.52 10.74 5.50
C ASP A 170 19.31 11.70 4.32
N SER A 171 18.08 11.93 3.91
CA SER A 171 17.73 12.86 2.85
C SER A 171 17.83 14.32 3.31
N SER A 172 17.47 14.60 4.56
CA SER A 172 17.54 15.92 5.17
C SER A 172 18.97 16.38 5.44
N GLU A 173 19.88 15.45 5.72
CA GLU A 173 21.30 15.76 5.98
C GLU A 173 22.11 16.02 4.69
N ARG A 174 21.58 15.65 3.52
CA ARG A 174 22.26 15.80 2.20
C ARG A 174 21.78 16.99 1.38
N GLY A 175 20.76 17.72 1.83
CA GLY A 175 20.17 18.89 1.17
C GLY A 175 20.61 20.19 1.82
#